data_ce9272b9a8987b6dafc67260b76671eb
#
_entry.id   ce9272b9a8987b6dafc67260b76671eb
#
_cell.length_a   1.000
_cell.length_b   1.000
_cell.length_c   1.000
_cell.angle_alpha   90.00
_cell.angle_beta   90.00
_cell.angle_gamma   90.00
#
_symmetry.space_group_name_H-M   'P 1'
#
loop_
_entity.id
_entity.type
_entity.pdbx_description
1 polymer ?
#
loop_
_entity_poly.entity_id
_entity_poly.type
_entity_poly.pdbx_seq_one_letter_code
_entity_poly.pdbx_strand_id
1 'polypeptide(L)'
;ADRAGPPRDMVGRCGDYRCFWSLNFALSARTFQEVGGFDPRYVGYGGEDTDFGRTVAAQGLPLWWVRGAKAYHQYHKHHMPPVHHLDSVLANAQVFADKWGEPTMQHWLRAFRLMGLIEPDPAGGWTKLQDPVESHLALTRQQEHQPYASSSLVLEQLESQARRGSDASRAPAMAPA
;
A
#
# COMPACT_ATOMS: atom_id res chain seq x y z
N ALA A 1 10.79 0.41 -4.59
CA ALA A 1 11.21 1.37 -5.60
C ALA A 1 11.36 2.70 -4.88
N ASP A 2 12.58 3.24 -4.85
CA ASP A 2 12.84 4.58 -4.37
C ASP A 2 11.95 5.53 -5.17
N ARG A 3 10.96 6.10 -4.50
CA ARG A 3 10.18 7.18 -5.09
C ARG A 3 11.11 8.35 -5.18
N ALA A 4 11.66 8.58 -6.35
CA ALA A 4 12.44 9.77 -6.61
C ALA A 4 11.62 10.96 -6.13
N GLY A 5 12.12 11.67 -5.13
CA GLY A 5 11.52 12.92 -4.68
C GLY A 5 11.42 13.92 -5.83
N PRO A 6 10.72 15.04 -5.64
CA PRO A 6 10.59 16.05 -6.68
C PRO A 6 11.98 16.44 -7.18
N PRO A 7 12.15 16.64 -8.50
CA PRO A 7 13.42 17.04 -9.09
C PRO A 7 13.94 18.32 -8.44
N ARG A 8 15.25 18.59 -8.58
CA ARG A 8 15.87 19.80 -8.01
C ARG A 8 15.21 21.08 -8.52
N ASP A 9 14.63 21.03 -9.71
CA ASP A 9 13.84 22.10 -10.29
C ASP A 9 12.44 22.17 -9.67
N MET A 10 11.81 23.35 -9.73
CA MET A 10 10.53 23.62 -9.06
C MET A 10 9.37 22.77 -9.57
N VAL A 11 9.47 22.21 -10.79
CA VAL A 11 8.46 21.38 -11.43
C VAL A 11 9.14 20.24 -12.20
N GLY A 12 8.67 19.02 -12.04
CA GLY A 12 9.16 17.86 -12.78
C GLY A 12 8.05 16.88 -13.11
N ARG A 13 8.11 16.24 -14.28
CA ARG A 13 7.12 15.25 -14.69
C ARG A 13 7.24 13.99 -13.81
N CYS A 14 6.10 13.50 -13.30
CA CYS A 14 5.99 12.20 -12.66
C CYS A 14 5.68 11.14 -13.72
N GLY A 15 6.54 10.14 -13.87
CA GLY A 15 6.38 9.06 -14.85
C GLY A 15 5.54 7.87 -14.35
N ASP A 16 5.16 7.86 -13.08
CA ASP A 16 4.46 6.73 -12.46
C ASP A 16 3.18 7.23 -11.76
N TYR A 17 2.02 6.80 -12.25
CA TYR A 17 0.72 7.16 -11.68
C TYR A 17 0.57 6.73 -10.20
N ARG A 18 1.29 5.70 -9.76
CA ARG A 18 1.30 5.20 -8.38
C ARG A 18 1.92 6.18 -7.38
N CYS A 19 2.56 7.22 -7.89
CA CYS A 19 3.07 8.32 -7.08
C CYS A 19 2.01 9.36 -6.73
N PHE A 20 0.82 9.28 -7.29
CA PHE A 20 -0.28 10.15 -6.91
C PHE A 20 -0.77 9.82 -5.51
N TRP A 21 -0.80 10.82 -4.65
CA TRP A 21 -1.38 10.78 -3.31
C TRP A 21 -2.22 12.03 -3.10
N SER A 22 -3.46 11.84 -2.69
CA SER A 22 -4.43 12.93 -2.54
C SER A 22 -4.15 13.86 -1.36
N LEU A 23 -3.15 13.56 -0.53
CA LEU A 23 -2.79 14.38 0.65
C LEU A 23 -2.50 15.84 0.28
N ASN A 24 -1.91 16.10 -0.88
CA ASN A 24 -1.64 17.45 -1.38
C ASN A 24 -1.51 17.44 -2.89
N PHE A 25 -2.57 17.81 -3.59
CA PHE A 25 -2.59 17.91 -5.03
C PHE A 25 -3.45 19.08 -5.51
N ALA A 26 -3.25 19.51 -6.74
CA ALA A 26 -4.06 20.53 -7.39
C ALA A 26 -4.33 20.15 -8.85
N LEU A 27 -5.55 20.38 -9.29
CA LEU A 27 -5.95 20.36 -10.69
C LEU A 27 -7.15 21.28 -10.88
N SER A 28 -7.50 21.63 -12.14
CA SER A 28 -8.68 22.46 -12.38
C SER A 28 -9.97 21.68 -12.06
N ALA A 29 -11.01 22.39 -11.61
CA ALA A 29 -12.33 21.79 -11.38
C ALA A 29 -12.88 21.13 -12.66
N ARG A 30 -12.63 21.75 -13.82
CA ARG A 30 -12.99 21.19 -15.11
C ARG A 30 -12.30 19.84 -15.35
N THR A 31 -11.00 19.76 -15.18
CA THR A 31 -10.24 18.51 -15.34
C THR A 31 -10.72 17.44 -14.37
N PHE A 32 -11.00 17.81 -13.11
CA PHE A 32 -11.53 16.88 -12.11
C PHE A 32 -12.87 16.27 -12.55
N GLN A 33 -13.76 17.08 -13.11
CA GLN A 33 -15.05 16.62 -13.64
C GLN A 33 -14.88 15.76 -14.89
N GLU A 34 -14.01 16.14 -15.83
CA GLU A 34 -13.73 15.39 -17.04
C GLU A 34 -13.10 14.03 -16.76
N VAL A 35 -12.25 13.92 -15.73
CA VAL A 35 -11.65 12.64 -15.25
C VAL A 35 -12.69 11.77 -14.54
N GLY A 36 -13.77 12.36 -14.01
CA GLY A 36 -14.83 11.66 -13.29
C GLY A 36 -14.64 11.61 -11.77
N GLY A 37 -13.63 12.33 -11.23
CA GLY A 37 -13.35 12.36 -9.79
C GLY A 37 -12.83 11.04 -9.23
N PHE A 38 -12.93 10.88 -7.90
CA PHE A 38 -12.63 9.62 -7.22
C PHE A 38 -13.78 8.63 -7.41
N ASP A 39 -13.44 7.37 -7.63
CA ASP A 39 -14.42 6.31 -7.83
C ASP A 39 -15.11 5.94 -6.49
N PRO A 40 -16.45 6.11 -6.36
CA PRO A 40 -17.16 5.92 -5.09
C PRO A 40 -17.23 4.45 -4.65
N ARG A 41 -16.79 3.51 -5.45
CA ARG A 41 -16.70 2.08 -5.05
C ARG A 41 -15.61 1.83 -4.04
N TYR A 42 -14.60 2.71 -3.95
CA TYR A 42 -13.59 2.62 -2.91
C TYR A 42 -14.16 3.11 -1.58
N VAL A 43 -14.30 2.20 -0.62
CA VAL A 43 -14.84 2.49 0.71
C VAL A 43 -13.80 2.17 1.77
N GLY A 44 -13.65 3.04 2.75
CA GLY A 44 -12.68 2.88 3.82
C GLY A 44 -11.27 3.30 3.40
N TYR A 45 -10.29 2.42 3.46
CA TYR A 45 -8.88 2.77 3.32
C TYR A 45 -8.19 2.00 2.20
N GLY A 46 -7.50 2.73 1.32
CA GLY A 46 -6.51 2.21 0.36
C GLY A 46 -7.07 1.97 -1.05
N GLY A 47 -6.24 2.24 -2.03
CA GLY A 47 -6.52 2.00 -3.45
C GLY A 47 -7.10 3.19 -4.21
N GLU A 48 -7.85 4.07 -3.56
CA GLU A 48 -8.53 5.22 -4.16
C GLU A 48 -7.57 6.21 -4.86
N ASP A 49 -6.46 6.53 -4.20
CA ASP A 49 -5.42 7.41 -4.74
C ASP A 49 -4.75 6.80 -5.98
N THR A 50 -4.41 5.51 -5.88
CA THR A 50 -3.79 4.77 -6.98
C THR A 50 -4.74 4.66 -8.16
N ASP A 51 -6.04 4.43 -7.91
CA ASP A 51 -7.08 4.40 -8.93
C ASP A 51 -7.23 5.74 -9.64
N PHE A 52 -7.32 6.83 -8.88
CA PHE A 52 -7.41 8.17 -9.44
C PHE A 52 -6.18 8.49 -10.30
N GLY A 53 -4.98 8.23 -9.79
CA GLY A 53 -3.74 8.39 -10.56
C GLY A 53 -3.72 7.55 -11.84
N ARG A 54 -4.23 6.32 -11.80
CA ARG A 54 -4.35 5.42 -12.95
C ARG A 54 -5.37 5.95 -13.97
N THR A 55 -6.50 6.49 -13.49
CA THR A 55 -7.53 7.12 -14.33
C THR A 55 -6.97 8.33 -15.08
N VAL A 56 -6.27 9.22 -14.37
CA VAL A 56 -5.59 10.40 -14.97
C VAL A 56 -4.59 9.96 -16.04
N ALA A 57 -3.77 8.94 -15.76
CA ALA A 57 -2.79 8.41 -16.70
C ALA A 57 -3.44 7.77 -17.93
N ALA A 58 -4.55 7.03 -17.76
CA ALA A 58 -5.30 6.40 -18.85
C ALA A 58 -5.89 7.41 -19.82
N GLN A 59 -6.19 8.63 -19.35
CA GLN A 59 -6.66 9.75 -20.18
C GLN A 59 -5.51 10.57 -20.80
N GLY A 60 -4.26 10.12 -20.65
CA GLY A 60 -3.09 10.79 -21.21
C GLY A 60 -2.70 12.08 -20.50
N LEU A 61 -3.28 12.36 -19.34
CA LEU A 61 -2.98 13.57 -18.57
C LEU A 61 -1.67 13.38 -17.79
N PRO A 62 -0.75 14.36 -17.83
CA PRO A 62 0.52 14.25 -17.12
C PRO A 62 0.37 14.57 -15.64
N LEU A 63 1.06 13.79 -14.79
CA LEU A 63 1.29 14.13 -13.40
C LEU A 63 2.61 14.90 -13.25
N TRP A 64 2.61 15.89 -12.35
CA TRP A 64 3.76 16.74 -12.09
C TRP A 64 4.09 16.82 -10.62
N TRP A 65 5.37 16.69 -10.30
CA TRP A 65 5.88 17.06 -8.98
C TRP A 65 6.09 18.57 -8.94
N VAL A 66 5.53 19.22 -7.92
CA VAL A 66 5.71 20.66 -7.68
C VAL A 66 6.44 20.85 -6.36
N ARG A 67 7.67 21.39 -6.43
CA ARG A 67 8.45 21.73 -5.25
C ARG A 67 8.01 23.09 -4.71
N GLY A 68 7.87 23.21 -3.38
CA GLY A 68 7.49 24.48 -2.75
C GLY A 68 6.03 24.56 -2.32
N ALA A 69 5.11 23.81 -2.94
CA ALA A 69 3.74 23.62 -2.45
C ALA A 69 3.74 22.62 -1.30
N LYS A 70 4.25 23.02 -0.12
CA LYS A 70 4.42 22.13 1.02
C LYS A 70 3.15 22.09 1.87
N ALA A 71 2.76 20.88 2.28
CA ALA A 71 1.80 20.63 3.35
C ALA A 71 2.47 19.87 4.49
N TYR A 72 1.99 20.09 5.70
CA TYR A 72 2.48 19.39 6.89
C TYR A 72 1.38 18.45 7.37
N HIS A 73 1.66 17.15 7.32
CA HIS A 73 0.76 16.15 7.87
C HIS A 73 1.01 16.05 9.37
N GLN A 74 0.02 16.45 10.18
CA GLN A 74 0.12 16.34 11.63
C GLN A 74 0.21 14.87 12.03
N TYR A 75 1.17 14.55 12.91
CA TYR A 75 1.32 13.19 13.43
C TYR A 75 0.04 12.72 14.11
N HIS A 76 -0.36 11.52 13.83
CA HIS A 76 -1.37 10.75 14.55
C HIS A 76 -0.96 9.27 14.59
N LYS A 77 -1.48 8.55 15.58
CA LYS A 77 -1.23 7.10 15.70
C LYS A 77 -1.80 6.37 14.48
N HIS A 78 -0.99 5.57 13.83
CA HIS A 78 -1.40 4.77 12.69
C HIS A 78 -0.59 3.46 12.60
N HIS A 79 -1.01 2.58 11.74
CA HIS A 79 -0.36 1.30 11.49
C HIS A 79 0.10 1.22 10.03
N MET A 80 1.31 0.68 9.81
CA MET A 80 1.85 0.51 8.47
C MET A 80 2.64 -0.80 8.38
N PRO A 81 2.16 -1.80 7.65
CA PRO A 81 0.93 -1.79 6.83
C PRO A 81 -0.34 -1.64 7.67
N PRO A 82 -1.43 -1.12 7.08
CA PRO A 82 -2.63 -0.71 7.79
C PRO A 82 -3.52 -1.92 8.15
N VAL A 83 -3.07 -2.80 9.02
CA VAL A 83 -3.75 -4.05 9.41
C VAL A 83 -5.16 -3.82 9.98
N HIS A 84 -5.38 -2.68 10.65
CA HIS A 84 -6.69 -2.31 11.20
C HIS A 84 -7.73 -1.94 10.13
N HIS A 85 -7.29 -1.83 8.88
CA HIS A 85 -8.12 -1.62 7.70
C HIS A 85 -8.13 -2.84 6.77
N LEU A 86 -7.82 -4.05 7.29
CA LEU A 86 -7.69 -5.27 6.50
C LEU A 86 -8.84 -5.46 5.52
N ASP A 87 -10.09 -5.39 6.00
CA ASP A 87 -11.27 -5.65 5.18
C ASP A 87 -11.43 -4.66 4.03
N SER A 88 -11.26 -3.36 4.30
CA SER A 88 -11.35 -2.35 3.25
C SER A 88 -10.20 -2.45 2.24
N VAL A 89 -8.99 -2.77 2.70
CA VAL A 89 -7.84 -2.98 1.80
C VAL A 89 -8.09 -4.16 0.85
N LEU A 90 -8.66 -5.28 1.35
CA LEU A 90 -9.00 -6.44 0.52
C LEU A 90 -10.09 -6.11 -0.51
N ALA A 91 -11.18 -5.48 -0.05
CA ALA A 91 -12.28 -5.08 -0.93
C ALA A 91 -11.82 -4.10 -2.01
N ASN A 92 -11.04 -3.08 -1.63
CA ASN A 92 -10.53 -2.07 -2.55
C ASN A 92 -9.47 -2.64 -3.52
N ALA A 93 -8.66 -3.60 -3.08
CA ALA A 93 -7.74 -4.31 -3.96
C ALA A 93 -8.50 -5.09 -5.05
N GLN A 94 -9.65 -5.70 -4.71
CA GLN A 94 -10.51 -6.39 -5.67
C GLN A 94 -11.14 -5.40 -6.65
N VAL A 95 -11.70 -4.28 -6.15
CA VAL A 95 -12.26 -3.20 -7.02
C VAL A 95 -11.22 -2.72 -8.04
N PHE A 96 -9.97 -2.55 -7.61
CA PHE A 96 -8.89 -2.12 -8.51
C PHE A 96 -8.58 -3.20 -9.56
N ALA A 97 -8.46 -4.45 -9.14
CA ALA A 97 -8.18 -5.57 -10.04
C ALA A 97 -9.30 -5.77 -11.07
N ASP A 98 -10.56 -5.69 -10.66
CA ASP A 98 -11.72 -5.81 -11.55
C ASP A 98 -11.78 -4.67 -12.58
N LYS A 99 -11.39 -3.46 -12.17
CA LYS A 99 -11.41 -2.27 -13.03
C LYS A 99 -10.25 -2.24 -14.03
N TRP A 100 -9.06 -2.62 -13.60
CA TRP A 100 -7.84 -2.39 -14.37
C TRP A 100 -7.16 -3.66 -14.88
N GLY A 101 -7.57 -4.85 -14.41
CA GLY A 101 -6.93 -6.12 -14.74
C GLY A 101 -5.52 -6.26 -14.15
N GLU A 102 -5.16 -5.43 -13.19
CA GLU A 102 -3.84 -5.42 -12.54
C GLU A 102 -3.96 -5.31 -11.02
N PRO A 103 -3.01 -5.83 -10.25
CA PRO A 103 -3.05 -5.78 -8.78
C PRO A 103 -2.58 -4.44 -8.24
N THR A 104 -3.08 -4.06 -7.06
CA THR A 104 -2.62 -2.91 -6.29
C THR A 104 -2.24 -3.30 -4.85
N MET A 105 -1.61 -2.39 -4.10
CA MET A 105 -1.25 -2.53 -2.68
C MET A 105 -0.46 -3.82 -2.34
N GLN A 106 0.27 -4.37 -3.29
CA GLN A 106 0.96 -5.67 -3.22
C GLN A 106 1.85 -5.82 -1.97
N HIS A 107 2.52 -4.75 -1.55
CA HIS A 107 3.38 -4.75 -0.37
C HIS A 107 2.60 -4.93 0.94
N TRP A 108 1.37 -4.38 1.04
CA TRP A 108 0.50 -4.60 2.19
C TRP A 108 -0.09 -5.99 2.17
N LEU A 109 -0.60 -6.44 1.03
CA LEU A 109 -1.18 -7.78 0.87
C LEU A 109 -0.14 -8.87 1.16
N ARG A 110 1.10 -8.68 0.72
CA ARG A 110 2.22 -9.58 1.05
C ARG A 110 2.49 -9.63 2.55
N ALA A 111 2.50 -8.48 3.23
CA ALA A 111 2.68 -8.44 4.68
C ALA A 111 1.51 -9.13 5.42
N PHE A 112 0.26 -8.88 5.01
CA PHE A 112 -0.91 -9.53 5.58
C PHE A 112 -0.87 -11.05 5.42
N ARG A 113 -0.42 -11.53 4.26
CA ARG A 113 -0.21 -12.97 4.03
C ARG A 113 0.86 -13.54 4.95
N LEU A 114 1.99 -12.87 5.12
CA LEU A 114 3.07 -13.30 6.02
C LEU A 114 2.67 -13.28 7.50
N MET A 115 1.71 -12.43 7.86
CA MET A 115 1.07 -12.42 9.18
C MET A 115 0.01 -13.53 9.36
N GLY A 116 -0.31 -14.30 8.31
CA GLY A 116 -1.35 -15.33 8.36
C GLY A 116 -2.77 -14.78 8.41
N LEU A 117 -2.98 -13.53 7.96
CA LEU A 117 -4.29 -12.88 7.95
C LEU A 117 -5.09 -13.20 6.69
N ILE A 118 -4.39 -13.47 5.58
CA ILE A 118 -5.00 -13.73 4.27
C ILE A 118 -4.23 -14.82 3.51
N GLU A 119 -4.91 -15.42 2.53
CA GLU A 119 -4.29 -16.29 1.54
C GLU A 119 -4.81 -15.97 0.13
N PRO A 120 -4.09 -16.37 -0.93
CA PRO A 120 -4.60 -16.25 -2.30
C PRO A 120 -5.85 -17.10 -2.48
N ASP A 121 -6.88 -16.52 -3.11
CA ASP A 121 -8.07 -17.26 -3.51
C ASP A 121 -7.82 -17.95 -4.87
N PRO A 122 -8.14 -19.25 -5.01
CA PRO A 122 -8.01 -19.96 -6.29
C PRO A 122 -8.85 -19.34 -7.43
N ALA A 123 -9.96 -18.69 -7.10
CA ALA A 123 -10.79 -17.97 -8.07
C ALA A 123 -10.23 -16.58 -8.45
N GLY A 124 -9.15 -16.16 -7.80
CA GLY A 124 -8.53 -14.84 -7.93
C GLY A 124 -8.83 -13.95 -6.72
N GLY A 125 -7.90 -13.04 -6.42
CA GLY A 125 -8.02 -12.17 -5.26
C GLY A 125 -7.50 -12.80 -3.96
N TRP A 126 -8.16 -12.51 -2.84
CA TRP A 126 -7.68 -12.85 -1.50
C TRP A 126 -8.81 -13.30 -0.58
N THR A 127 -8.59 -14.39 0.13
CA THR A 127 -9.47 -14.89 1.20
C THR A 127 -8.92 -14.45 2.55
N LYS A 128 -9.75 -13.83 3.38
CA LYS A 128 -9.43 -13.51 4.77
C LYS A 128 -9.48 -14.77 5.62
N LEU A 129 -8.43 -15.04 6.40
CA LEU A 129 -8.30 -16.17 7.30
C LEU A 129 -8.73 -15.83 8.73
N GLN A 130 -8.37 -14.64 9.21
CA GLN A 130 -8.64 -14.19 10.56
C GLN A 130 -8.57 -12.66 10.69
N ASP A 131 -9.12 -12.15 11.78
CA ASP A 131 -8.94 -10.74 12.14
C ASP A 131 -7.55 -10.47 12.72
N PRO A 132 -7.02 -9.25 12.55
CA PRO A 132 -5.81 -8.83 13.23
C PRO A 132 -5.98 -8.85 14.74
N VAL A 133 -4.99 -9.43 15.44
CA VAL A 133 -4.91 -9.42 16.91
C VAL A 133 -3.85 -8.43 17.39
N GLU A 134 -3.76 -8.21 18.72
CA GLU A 134 -2.87 -7.18 19.31
C GLU A 134 -1.40 -7.32 18.88
N SER A 135 -0.90 -8.54 18.67
CA SER A 135 0.48 -8.74 18.18
C SER A 135 0.70 -8.16 16.79
N HIS A 136 -0.31 -8.24 15.89
CA HIS A 136 -0.25 -7.64 14.56
C HIS A 136 -0.32 -6.11 14.63
N LEU A 137 -1.16 -5.58 15.51
CA LEU A 137 -1.26 -4.15 15.77
C LEU A 137 0.04 -3.59 16.35
N ALA A 138 0.64 -4.28 17.33
CA ALA A 138 1.91 -3.88 17.93
C ALA A 138 3.05 -3.87 16.90
N LEU A 139 3.14 -4.90 16.04
CA LEU A 139 4.15 -5.01 14.99
C LEU A 139 4.07 -3.86 13.97
N THR A 140 2.86 -3.43 13.62
CA THR A 140 2.63 -2.44 12.57
C THR A 140 2.51 -1.00 13.08
N ARG A 141 2.49 -0.80 14.40
CA ARG A 141 2.35 0.54 15.02
C ARG A 141 3.54 1.43 14.66
N GLN A 142 3.24 2.54 13.98
CA GLN A 142 4.26 3.53 13.65
C GLN A 142 4.67 4.34 14.87
N GLN A 143 5.96 4.57 15.02
CA GLN A 143 6.51 5.38 16.10
C GLN A 143 6.63 6.84 15.68
N GLU A 144 6.39 7.76 16.61
CA GLU A 144 6.45 9.21 16.35
C GLU A 144 7.83 9.66 15.81
N HIS A 145 8.90 9.06 16.35
CA HIS A 145 10.27 9.35 15.92
C HIS A 145 10.68 8.66 14.59
N GLN A 146 9.80 7.82 14.05
CA GLN A 146 9.98 7.13 12.76
C GLN A 146 8.80 7.42 11.82
N PRO A 147 8.50 8.68 11.51
CA PRO A 147 7.27 9.05 10.80
C PRO A 147 7.17 8.46 9.38
N TYR A 148 8.30 8.01 8.83
CA TYR A 148 8.39 7.40 7.51
C TYR A 148 8.83 5.94 7.55
N ALA A 149 8.76 5.27 8.72
CA ALA A 149 9.01 3.85 8.78
C ALA A 149 8.03 3.16 7.84
N SER A 150 8.55 2.78 6.69
CA SER A 150 7.74 2.26 5.60
C SER A 150 7.28 0.84 5.91
N SER A 151 6.21 0.40 5.26
CA SER A 151 5.78 -1.01 5.27
C SER A 151 6.93 -1.98 4.93
N SER A 152 7.98 -1.52 4.26
CA SER A 152 9.16 -2.33 3.92
C SER A 152 9.88 -2.87 5.14
N LEU A 153 10.05 -2.10 6.22
CA LEU A 153 10.73 -2.58 7.44
C LEU A 153 9.95 -3.73 8.10
N VAL A 154 8.63 -3.59 8.18
CA VAL A 154 7.77 -4.65 8.72
C VAL A 154 7.82 -5.88 7.80
N LEU A 155 7.77 -5.68 6.49
CA LEU A 155 7.84 -6.75 5.51
C LEU A 155 9.18 -7.50 5.58
N GLU A 156 10.31 -6.81 5.65
CA GLU A 156 11.64 -7.39 5.81
C GLU A 156 11.75 -8.22 7.11
N GLN A 157 11.18 -7.72 8.21
CA GLN A 157 11.13 -8.46 9.46
C GLN A 157 10.33 -9.76 9.34
N LEU A 158 9.14 -9.71 8.75
CA LEU A 158 8.28 -10.88 8.51
C LEU A 158 8.95 -11.90 7.59
N GLU A 159 9.58 -11.46 6.51
CA GLU A 159 10.30 -12.34 5.59
C GLU A 159 11.51 -13.02 6.24
N SER A 160 12.23 -12.29 7.10
CA SER A 160 13.33 -12.85 7.86
C SER A 160 12.85 -13.91 8.86
N GLN A 161 11.70 -13.70 9.51
CA GLN A 161 11.11 -14.69 10.41
C GLN A 161 10.66 -15.94 9.64
N ALA A 162 10.00 -15.78 8.50
CA ALA A 162 9.54 -16.88 7.67
C ALA A 162 10.72 -17.75 7.18
N ARG A 163 11.83 -17.14 6.76
CA ARG A 163 13.05 -17.86 6.36
C ARG A 163 13.61 -18.69 7.51
N ARG A 164 13.76 -18.13 8.71
CA ARG A 164 14.27 -18.85 9.89
C ARG A 164 13.36 -20.02 10.28
N GLY A 165 12.05 -19.86 10.19
CA GLY A 165 11.09 -20.94 10.45
C GLY A 165 11.21 -22.10 9.45
N SER A 166 11.44 -21.81 8.17
CA SER A 166 11.63 -22.84 7.14
C SER A 166 12.96 -23.59 7.29
N ASP A 167 14.03 -22.92 7.70
CA ASP A 167 15.33 -23.56 7.91
C ASP A 167 15.31 -24.45 9.16
N ALA A 168 14.63 -24.04 10.22
CA ALA A 168 14.46 -24.83 11.43
C ALA A 168 13.66 -26.13 11.18
N SER A 169 12.66 -26.09 10.28
CA SER A 169 11.88 -27.27 9.91
C SER A 169 12.61 -28.22 8.94
N ARG A 170 13.69 -27.77 8.32
CA ARG A 170 14.55 -28.57 7.43
C ARG A 170 15.76 -29.21 8.11
N ALA A 171 16.04 -28.87 9.37
CA ALA A 171 17.14 -29.48 10.12
C ALA A 171 16.88 -30.99 10.28
N PRO A 172 17.81 -31.88 9.91
CA PRO A 172 17.63 -33.32 10.08
C PRO A 172 17.50 -33.65 11.55
N ALA A 173 16.50 -34.47 11.89
CA ALA A 173 16.39 -35.03 13.23
C ALA A 173 17.72 -35.77 13.56
N MET A 174 18.45 -35.30 14.56
CA MET A 174 19.59 -36.05 15.06
C MET A 174 19.08 -37.42 15.52
N ALA A 175 19.58 -38.50 14.88
CA ALA A 175 19.30 -39.85 15.31
C ALA A 175 19.82 -40.03 16.76
N PRO A 176 19.04 -40.64 17.64
CA PRO A 176 19.53 -40.96 18.99
C PRO A 176 20.65 -41.98 18.89
N ALA A 177 21.71 -41.73 19.67
CA ALA A 177 22.88 -42.62 19.82
C ALA A 177 22.53 -43.91 20.59
#